data_374862778224baa342fef647782d9cf8
#
_entry.id   374862778224baa342fef647782d9cf8
#
_cell.length_a   1.000
_cell.length_b   1.000
_cell.length_c   1.000
_cell.angle_alpha   90.00
_cell.angle_beta   90.00
_cell.angle_gamma   90.00
#
_symmetry.space_group_name_H-M   'P 1'
#
loop_
_entity.id
_entity.type
_entity.pdbx_description
1 polymer ?
#
loop_
_entity_poly.entity_id
_entity_poly.type
_entity_poly.pdbx_seq_one_letter_code
_entity_poly.pdbx_strand_id
1 'polypeptide(L)'
;MPKINGNEIRPGNVLEHDGGLWAAVKVDHVKPGKGGAFAQVEMRNLRTGSKLNERFRSADKVERVRLEQKDQQFLYENDGMLVFMDAETYEQIELPADLLGERRPFLQDGMTIVVEFHNDEALNASLPQKVTCKIVETEPVVKGQTAANSFKPAVLDNGVRVMVPPFVGEGEDIIVNTETMEYSERA
;
A
#
# COMPACT_ATOMS: atom_id res chain seq x y z
N MET A 1 -22.26 12.57 -4.96
CA MET A 1 -20.80 12.52 -4.82
C MET A 1 -20.21 13.86 -5.26
N PRO A 2 -19.24 14.40 -4.54
CA PRO A 2 -18.64 15.68 -4.92
C PRO A 2 -17.87 15.58 -6.22
N LYS A 3 -18.06 16.55 -7.08
CA LYS A 3 -17.27 16.68 -8.31
C LYS A 3 -16.13 17.66 -8.07
N ILE A 4 -14.95 17.31 -8.56
CA ILE A 4 -13.79 18.18 -8.56
C ILE A 4 -13.35 18.50 -9.98
N ASN A 5 -12.60 19.56 -10.14
CA ASN A 5 -12.01 19.89 -11.43
C ASN A 5 -10.79 19.02 -11.71
N GLY A 6 -10.45 18.86 -12.99
CA GLY A 6 -9.25 18.10 -13.38
C GLY A 6 -7.98 18.59 -12.71
N ASN A 7 -7.85 19.92 -12.50
CA ASN A 7 -6.69 20.51 -11.83
C ASN A 7 -6.66 20.31 -10.31
N GLU A 8 -7.73 19.79 -9.73
CA GLU A 8 -7.84 19.50 -8.29
C GLU A 8 -7.49 18.05 -7.95
N ILE A 9 -7.29 17.20 -8.96
CA ILE A 9 -6.94 15.79 -8.75
C ILE A 9 -5.58 15.71 -8.08
N ARG A 10 -5.49 14.88 -7.03
CA ARG A 10 -4.25 14.60 -6.28
C ARG A 10 -4.03 13.09 -6.18
N PRO A 11 -2.78 12.63 -6.04
CA PRO A 11 -2.49 11.24 -5.73
C PRO A 11 -3.26 10.79 -4.48
N GLY A 12 -3.82 9.58 -4.52
CA GLY A 12 -4.66 9.04 -3.45
C GLY A 12 -6.15 9.33 -3.61
N ASN A 13 -6.55 10.24 -4.51
CA ASN A 13 -7.96 10.44 -4.80
C ASN A 13 -8.53 9.20 -5.51
N VAL A 14 -9.76 8.85 -5.17
CA VAL A 14 -10.52 7.82 -5.87
C VAL A 14 -11.55 8.51 -6.76
N LEU A 15 -11.49 8.18 -8.04
CA LEU A 15 -12.31 8.80 -9.08
C LEU A 15 -13.24 7.77 -9.71
N GLU A 16 -14.45 8.19 -10.03
CA GLU A 16 -15.31 7.41 -10.91
C GLU A 16 -15.04 7.81 -12.36
N HIS A 17 -14.66 6.84 -13.17
CA HIS A 17 -14.32 7.04 -14.57
C HIS A 17 -14.75 5.82 -15.38
N ASP A 18 -15.49 6.05 -16.45
CA ASP A 18 -16.01 5.00 -17.34
C ASP A 18 -16.68 3.83 -16.59
N GLY A 19 -17.46 4.14 -15.57
CA GLY A 19 -18.19 3.14 -14.79
C GLY A 19 -17.33 2.35 -13.79
N GLY A 20 -16.06 2.68 -13.65
CA GLY A 20 -15.13 2.04 -12.71
C GLY A 20 -14.63 3.00 -11.63
N LEU A 21 -14.08 2.44 -10.57
CA LEU A 21 -13.41 3.17 -9.51
C LEU A 21 -11.90 3.08 -9.69
N TRP A 22 -11.25 4.23 -9.74
CA TRP A 22 -9.84 4.36 -10.05
C TRP A 22 -9.13 5.18 -8.98
N ALA A 23 -8.03 4.66 -8.45
CA ALA A 23 -7.14 5.42 -7.56
C ALA A 23 -6.10 6.18 -8.38
N ALA A 24 -6.00 7.48 -8.18
CA ALA A 24 -4.95 8.28 -8.79
C ALA A 24 -3.62 7.95 -8.10
N VAL A 25 -2.66 7.47 -8.88
CA VAL A 25 -1.32 7.07 -8.39
C VAL A 25 -0.32 8.20 -8.60
N LYS A 26 -0.35 8.80 -9.79
CA LYS A 26 0.54 9.90 -10.15
C LYS A 26 -0.23 10.95 -10.92
N VAL A 27 0.01 12.21 -10.60
CA VAL A 27 -0.63 13.35 -11.25
C VAL A 27 0.43 14.37 -11.66
N ASP A 28 0.50 14.65 -12.96
CA ASP A 28 1.37 15.67 -13.52
C ASP A 28 0.51 16.80 -14.11
N HIS A 29 0.71 18.02 -13.64
CA HIS A 29 0.03 19.20 -14.16
C HIS A 29 0.87 19.83 -15.26
N VAL A 30 0.29 19.94 -16.46
CA VAL A 30 0.96 20.45 -17.66
C VAL A 30 0.30 21.74 -18.11
N LYS A 31 1.09 22.77 -18.30
CA LYS A 31 0.67 24.06 -18.88
C LYS A 31 1.42 24.24 -20.21
N PRO A 32 0.84 23.82 -21.32
CA PRO A 32 1.51 24.02 -22.62
C PRO A 32 1.57 25.52 -22.98
N GLY A 33 2.55 25.92 -23.77
CA GLY A 33 2.67 27.29 -24.24
C GLY A 33 1.54 27.74 -25.14
N LYS A 34 0.84 26.81 -25.78
CA LYS A 34 -0.38 27.04 -26.56
C LYS A 34 -1.40 25.97 -26.17
N GLY A 35 -2.64 26.41 -25.89
CA GLY A 35 -3.73 25.54 -25.48
C GLY A 35 -3.99 25.57 -23.97
N GLY A 36 -5.04 24.86 -23.54
CA GLY A 36 -5.46 24.78 -22.16
C GLY A 36 -4.56 23.90 -21.30
N ALA A 37 -4.42 24.24 -20.03
CA ALA A 37 -3.77 23.39 -19.05
C ALA A 37 -4.52 22.06 -18.87
N PHE A 38 -3.80 20.98 -18.58
CA PHE A 38 -4.38 19.67 -18.32
C PHE A 38 -3.62 18.91 -17.24
N ALA A 39 -4.26 17.91 -16.65
CA ALA A 39 -3.64 16.99 -15.72
C ALA A 39 -3.48 15.63 -16.42
N GLN A 40 -2.27 15.11 -16.39
CA GLN A 40 -1.96 13.74 -16.82
C GLN A 40 -2.01 12.86 -15.58
N VAL A 41 -2.99 11.96 -15.51
CA VAL A 41 -3.24 11.14 -14.34
C VAL A 41 -2.98 9.67 -14.64
N GLU A 42 -2.06 9.07 -13.92
CA GLU A 42 -1.91 7.63 -13.88
C GLU A 42 -2.83 7.08 -12.82
N MET A 43 -3.73 6.20 -13.22
CA MET A 43 -4.76 5.63 -12.35
C MET A 43 -4.68 4.11 -12.33
N ARG A 44 -5.10 3.53 -11.22
CA ARG A 44 -5.21 2.09 -11.04
C ARG A 44 -6.65 1.73 -10.70
N ASN A 45 -7.22 0.77 -11.44
CA ASN A 45 -8.54 0.26 -11.15
C ASN A 45 -8.53 -0.50 -9.83
N LEU A 46 -9.43 -0.14 -8.91
CA LEU A 46 -9.47 -0.75 -7.57
C LEU A 46 -9.96 -2.20 -7.59
N ARG A 47 -10.71 -2.62 -8.61
CA ARG A 47 -11.22 -3.99 -8.72
C ARG A 47 -10.32 -4.89 -9.53
N THR A 48 -9.84 -4.43 -10.67
CA THR A 48 -9.07 -5.23 -11.62
C THR A 48 -7.56 -5.08 -11.48
N GLY A 49 -7.10 -3.99 -10.85
CA GLY A 49 -5.68 -3.64 -10.77
C GLY A 49 -5.09 -3.07 -12.04
N SER A 50 -5.89 -2.94 -13.11
CA SER A 50 -5.44 -2.39 -14.39
C SER A 50 -4.98 -0.95 -14.25
N LYS A 51 -3.95 -0.58 -15.01
CA LYS A 51 -3.44 0.79 -15.05
C LYS A 51 -3.99 1.51 -16.27
N LEU A 52 -4.28 2.80 -16.10
CA LEU A 52 -4.75 3.68 -17.15
C LEU A 52 -4.11 5.05 -16.99
N ASN A 53 -3.62 5.61 -18.09
CA ASN A 53 -3.18 6.99 -18.13
C ASN A 53 -4.27 7.81 -18.82
N GLU A 54 -4.82 8.78 -18.14
CA GLU A 54 -5.88 9.62 -18.64
C GLU A 54 -5.50 11.09 -18.55
N ARG A 55 -5.96 11.87 -19.52
CA ARG A 55 -5.74 13.30 -19.55
C ARG A 55 -7.05 14.01 -19.24
N PHE A 56 -7.04 14.83 -18.22
CA PHE A 56 -8.17 15.68 -17.84
C PHE A 56 -7.82 17.14 -18.08
N ARG A 57 -8.68 17.85 -18.75
CA ARG A 57 -8.55 19.32 -18.85
C ARG A 57 -8.77 19.91 -17.47
N SER A 58 -8.13 21.06 -17.21
CA SER A 58 -8.25 21.72 -15.89
C SER A 58 -9.69 21.99 -15.45
N ALA A 59 -10.57 22.28 -16.40
CA ALA A 59 -11.98 22.58 -16.14
C ALA A 59 -12.90 21.36 -16.21
N ASP A 60 -12.41 20.18 -16.59
CA ASP A 60 -13.21 18.95 -16.63
C ASP A 60 -13.72 18.61 -15.23
N LYS A 61 -14.97 18.17 -15.15
CA LYS A 61 -15.56 17.70 -13.89
C LYS A 61 -15.40 16.20 -13.75
N VAL A 62 -14.83 15.78 -12.65
CA VAL A 62 -14.60 14.38 -12.32
C VAL A 62 -15.26 14.07 -10.98
N GLU A 63 -15.97 12.95 -10.89
CA GLU A 63 -16.55 12.51 -9.63
C GLU A 63 -15.48 11.94 -8.72
N ARG A 64 -15.32 12.53 -7.55
CA ARG A 64 -14.46 12.04 -6.49
C ARG A 64 -15.27 11.19 -5.53
N VAL A 65 -14.85 9.96 -5.34
CA VAL A 65 -15.50 9.01 -4.45
C VAL A 65 -14.80 9.00 -3.10
N ARG A 66 -15.56 9.09 -2.02
CA ARG A 66 -15.04 8.88 -0.67
C ARG A 66 -15.25 7.43 -0.29
N LEU A 67 -14.16 6.79 0.13
CA LEU A 67 -14.20 5.46 0.69
C LEU A 67 -14.36 5.56 2.21
N GLU A 68 -15.18 4.68 2.78
CA GLU A 68 -15.31 4.56 4.22
C GLU A 68 -14.16 3.74 4.77
N GLN A 69 -13.38 4.31 5.69
CA GLN A 69 -12.27 3.63 6.33
C GLN A 69 -12.72 3.00 7.63
N LYS A 70 -12.43 1.72 7.81
CA LYS A 70 -12.73 0.98 9.03
C LYS A 70 -11.48 0.25 9.51
N ASP A 71 -11.24 0.30 10.81
CA ASP A 71 -10.19 -0.49 11.45
C ASP A 71 -10.66 -1.94 11.61
N GLN A 72 -9.88 -2.87 11.08
CA GLN A 72 -10.17 -4.31 11.09
C GLN A 72 -9.01 -5.05 11.73
N GLN A 73 -9.31 -5.89 12.72
CA GLN A 73 -8.31 -6.74 13.36
C GLN A 73 -8.22 -8.08 12.64
N PHE A 74 -7.02 -8.47 12.24
CA PHE A 74 -6.80 -9.77 11.64
C PHE A 74 -6.92 -10.89 12.67
N LEU A 75 -7.76 -11.89 12.39
CA LEU A 75 -7.97 -13.04 13.25
C LEU A 75 -7.21 -14.27 12.77
N TYR A 76 -7.50 -14.74 11.57
CA TYR A 76 -6.88 -15.94 10.99
C TYR A 76 -7.11 -16.03 9.48
N GLU A 77 -6.38 -16.93 8.85
CA GLU A 77 -6.54 -17.26 7.43
C GLU A 77 -7.21 -18.63 7.30
N ASN A 78 -8.17 -18.73 6.37
CA ASN A 78 -8.88 -19.95 6.04
C ASN A 78 -9.09 -20.04 4.52
N ASP A 79 -8.50 -21.06 3.88
CA ASP A 79 -8.62 -21.32 2.44
C ASP A 79 -8.37 -20.10 1.53
N GLY A 80 -7.29 -19.36 1.81
CA GLY A 80 -6.94 -18.17 1.04
C GLY A 80 -7.77 -16.94 1.35
N MET A 81 -8.71 -17.04 2.30
CA MET A 81 -9.49 -15.92 2.80
C MET A 81 -8.97 -15.48 4.15
N LEU A 82 -8.83 -14.17 4.30
CA LEU A 82 -8.41 -13.55 5.55
C LEU A 82 -9.64 -13.13 6.34
N VAL A 83 -9.73 -13.59 7.58
CA VAL A 83 -10.85 -13.25 8.48
C VAL A 83 -10.44 -12.09 9.37
N PHE A 84 -11.23 -11.03 9.32
CA PHE A 84 -11.06 -9.83 10.13
C PHE A 84 -12.28 -9.57 10.99
N MET A 85 -12.07 -8.83 12.06
CA MET A 85 -13.12 -8.36 12.95
C MET A 85 -13.10 -6.83 13.01
N ASP A 86 -14.25 -6.22 12.79
CA ASP A 86 -14.40 -4.77 12.93
C ASP A 86 -14.07 -4.34 14.37
N ALA A 87 -13.18 -3.38 14.53
CA ALA A 87 -12.72 -2.93 15.83
C ALA A 87 -13.82 -2.24 16.68
N GLU A 88 -14.86 -1.74 16.03
CA GLU A 88 -15.97 -1.05 16.70
C GLU A 88 -17.20 -1.95 16.90
N THR A 89 -17.62 -2.63 15.84
CA THR A 89 -18.86 -3.42 15.83
C THR A 89 -18.66 -4.88 16.19
N TYR A 90 -17.40 -5.38 16.14
CA TYR A 90 -17.01 -6.78 16.34
C TYR A 90 -17.59 -7.74 15.28
N GLU A 91 -18.15 -7.23 14.21
CA GLU A 91 -18.59 -8.05 13.09
C GLU A 91 -17.39 -8.63 12.34
N GLN A 92 -17.49 -9.90 11.96
CA GLN A 92 -16.45 -10.57 11.21
C GLN A 92 -16.71 -10.48 9.71
N ILE A 93 -15.65 -10.26 8.95
CA ILE A 93 -15.67 -10.25 7.48
C ILE A 93 -14.56 -11.13 6.94
N GLU A 94 -14.79 -11.66 5.75
CA GLU A 94 -13.78 -12.42 5.01
C GLU A 94 -13.33 -11.61 3.80
N LEU A 95 -12.02 -11.47 3.63
CA LEU A 95 -11.41 -10.76 2.51
C LEU A 95 -10.42 -11.68 1.80
N PRO A 96 -10.34 -11.64 0.46
CA PRO A 96 -9.33 -12.42 -0.25
C PRO A 96 -7.92 -11.95 0.11
N ALA A 97 -6.99 -12.88 0.27
CA ALA A 97 -5.59 -12.56 0.55
C ALA A 97 -4.96 -11.68 -0.54
N ASP A 98 -5.46 -11.78 -1.77
CA ASP A 98 -5.01 -10.95 -2.91
C ASP A 98 -5.22 -9.46 -2.70
N LEU A 99 -6.10 -9.05 -1.79
CA LEU A 99 -6.32 -7.65 -1.46
C LEU A 99 -5.06 -6.98 -0.91
N LEU A 100 -4.23 -7.74 -0.19
CA LEU A 100 -2.95 -7.27 0.31
C LEU A 100 -1.80 -7.44 -0.69
N GLY A 101 -1.97 -8.34 -1.67
CA GLY A 101 -0.95 -8.63 -2.67
C GLY A 101 0.37 -9.08 -2.05
N GLU A 102 1.47 -8.50 -2.48
CA GLU A 102 2.81 -8.82 -2.00
C GLU A 102 3.05 -8.49 -0.52
N ARG A 103 2.20 -7.65 0.08
CA ARG A 103 2.30 -7.26 1.50
C ARG A 103 1.68 -8.28 2.45
N ARG A 104 1.00 -9.31 1.93
CA ARG A 104 0.37 -10.35 2.76
C ARG A 104 1.30 -10.93 3.84
N PRO A 105 2.58 -11.23 3.55
CA PRO A 105 3.49 -11.80 4.57
C PRO A 105 3.73 -10.90 5.78
N PHE A 106 3.52 -9.60 5.66
CA PHE A 106 3.68 -8.66 6.79
C PHE A 106 2.46 -8.58 7.69
N LEU A 107 1.35 -9.20 7.31
CA LEU A 107 0.17 -9.29 8.16
C LEU A 107 0.44 -10.28 9.30
N GLN A 108 0.30 -9.81 10.54
CA GLN A 108 0.54 -10.59 11.75
C GLN A 108 -0.78 -10.84 12.48
N ASP A 109 -0.86 -11.97 13.21
CA ASP A 109 -2.03 -12.31 14.00
C ASP A 109 -2.34 -11.21 15.02
N GLY A 110 -3.61 -10.81 15.09
CA GLY A 110 -4.05 -9.74 15.99
C GLY A 110 -3.76 -8.32 15.52
N MET A 111 -3.09 -8.16 14.37
CA MET A 111 -2.78 -6.83 13.82
C MET A 111 -4.05 -6.11 13.38
N THR A 112 -4.12 -4.81 13.68
CA THR A 112 -5.19 -3.95 13.17
C THR A 112 -4.74 -3.26 11.91
N ILE A 113 -5.55 -3.39 10.86
CA ILE A 113 -5.31 -2.73 9.56
C ILE A 113 -6.47 -1.81 9.23
N VAL A 114 -6.26 -0.93 8.26
CA VAL A 114 -7.32 -0.06 7.73
C VAL A 114 -7.83 -0.65 6.43
N VAL A 115 -9.12 -0.92 6.37
CA VAL A 115 -9.80 -1.40 5.15
C VAL A 115 -10.73 -0.30 4.65
N GLU A 116 -10.65 -0.03 3.36
CA GLU A 116 -11.48 0.98 2.71
C GLU A 116 -12.64 0.32 1.99
N PHE A 117 -13.86 0.79 2.27
CA PHE A 117 -15.11 0.25 1.74
C PHE A 117 -15.83 1.28 0.88
N HIS A 118 -16.50 0.79 -0.13
CA HIS A 118 -17.47 1.52 -0.91
C HIS A 118 -18.74 0.69 -1.03
N ASN A 119 -19.88 1.19 -0.52
CA ASN A 119 -21.15 0.46 -0.48
C ASN A 119 -20.99 -0.95 0.10
N ASP A 120 -20.31 -1.05 1.25
CA ASP A 120 -20.04 -2.29 1.99
C ASP A 120 -19.12 -3.29 1.26
N GLU A 121 -18.54 -2.91 0.14
CA GLU A 121 -17.52 -3.70 -0.57
C GLU A 121 -16.11 -3.22 -0.19
N ALA A 122 -15.27 -4.12 0.27
CA ALA A 122 -13.86 -3.82 0.56
C ALA A 122 -13.08 -3.66 -0.74
N LEU A 123 -12.48 -2.49 -0.94
CA LEU A 123 -11.74 -2.18 -2.16
C LEU A 123 -10.24 -2.07 -1.95
N ASN A 124 -9.80 -1.73 -0.74
CA ASN A 124 -8.39 -1.55 -0.44
C ASN A 124 -8.13 -1.85 1.03
N ALA A 125 -6.93 -2.37 1.33
CA ALA A 125 -6.47 -2.63 2.68
C ALA A 125 -5.06 -2.07 2.85
N SER A 126 -4.82 -1.40 3.97
CA SER A 126 -3.54 -0.78 4.29
C SER A 126 -3.01 -1.33 5.60
N LEU A 127 -1.82 -1.92 5.56
CA LEU A 127 -1.09 -2.35 6.74
C LEU A 127 -0.53 -1.13 7.50
N PRO A 128 -0.21 -1.27 8.79
CA PRO A 128 0.61 -0.27 9.45
C PRO A 128 1.88 0.00 8.62
N GLN A 129 2.26 1.24 8.50
CA GLN A 129 3.39 1.64 7.66
C GLN A 129 4.70 0.98 8.09
N LYS A 130 4.87 0.74 9.39
CA LYS A 130 6.05 0.12 9.97
C LYS A 130 5.66 -1.13 10.73
N VAL A 131 6.37 -2.23 10.47
CA VAL A 131 6.24 -3.48 11.22
C VAL A 131 7.60 -3.98 11.66
N THR A 132 7.63 -4.64 12.81
CA THR A 132 8.85 -5.27 13.34
C THR A 132 8.92 -6.70 12.83
N CYS A 133 10.05 -7.06 12.24
CA CYS A 133 10.34 -8.41 11.75
C CYS A 133 11.70 -8.86 12.25
N LYS A 134 11.83 -10.16 12.50
CA LYS A 134 13.10 -10.77 12.92
C LYS A 134 13.86 -11.29 11.70
N ILE A 135 15.17 -11.08 11.69
CA ILE A 135 16.05 -11.65 10.67
C ILE A 135 16.36 -13.09 11.03
N VAL A 136 15.99 -14.02 10.16
CA VAL A 136 16.26 -15.45 10.35
C VAL A 136 17.47 -15.93 9.58
N GLU A 137 17.87 -15.23 8.53
CA GLU A 137 19.04 -15.57 7.72
C GLU A 137 19.64 -14.31 7.11
N THR A 138 20.96 -14.15 7.25
CA THR A 138 21.73 -13.12 6.57
C THR A 138 23.21 -13.48 6.60
N GLU A 139 24.02 -12.76 5.83
CA GLU A 139 25.47 -12.91 5.87
C GLU A 139 26.02 -12.45 7.22
N PRO A 140 27.08 -13.11 7.74
CA PRO A 140 27.69 -12.71 9.00
C PRO A 140 28.16 -11.26 9.00
N VAL A 141 28.07 -10.63 10.17
CA VAL A 141 28.67 -9.31 10.39
C VAL A 141 30.18 -9.45 10.44
N VAL A 142 30.89 -8.76 9.56
CA VAL A 142 32.35 -8.75 9.53
C VAL A 142 32.86 -7.49 10.22
N LYS A 143 33.64 -7.69 11.31
CA LYS A 143 34.26 -6.57 12.03
C LYS A 143 35.33 -5.89 11.15
N GLY A 144 35.29 -4.56 11.13
CA GLY A 144 36.23 -3.74 10.40
C GLY A 144 35.91 -3.51 8.92
N GLN A 145 34.79 -3.99 8.43
CA GLN A 145 34.28 -3.55 7.12
C GLN A 145 33.80 -2.11 7.18
N THR A 146 34.57 -1.26 6.53
CA THR A 146 34.22 0.14 6.31
C THR A 146 33.51 0.37 4.97
N ALA A 147 33.13 -0.69 4.28
CA ALA A 147 32.32 -0.58 3.06
C ALA A 147 30.94 -0.05 3.43
N ALA A 148 30.88 1.24 3.69
CA ALA A 148 29.80 1.94 4.34
C ALA A 148 28.47 1.91 3.58
N ASN A 149 28.42 1.42 2.33
CA ASN A 149 27.30 1.60 1.44
C ASN A 149 26.77 0.34 0.78
N SER A 150 27.27 -0.84 1.15
CA SER A 150 26.83 -2.10 0.55
C SER A 150 25.82 -2.79 1.46
N PHE A 151 24.57 -2.74 1.10
CA PHE A 151 23.55 -3.54 1.75
C PHE A 151 23.71 -5.01 1.37
N LYS A 152 23.30 -5.90 2.23
CA LYS A 152 23.33 -7.35 2.03
C LYS A 152 21.91 -7.93 2.09
N PRO A 153 21.66 -9.06 1.40
CA PRO A 153 20.35 -9.71 1.49
C PRO A 153 20.13 -10.35 2.86
N ALA A 154 18.89 -10.29 3.31
CA ALA A 154 18.45 -10.94 4.54
C ALA A 154 17.07 -11.55 4.31
N VAL A 155 16.77 -12.63 5.03
CA VAL A 155 15.45 -13.27 5.03
C VAL A 155 14.81 -13.00 6.38
N LEU A 156 13.57 -12.50 6.34
CA LEU A 156 12.76 -12.22 7.50
C LEU A 156 12.00 -13.47 7.97
N ASP A 157 11.53 -13.45 9.19
CA ASP A 157 10.73 -14.54 9.79
C ASP A 157 9.41 -14.82 9.05
N ASN A 158 8.94 -13.87 8.24
CA ASN A 158 7.79 -14.05 7.35
C ASN A 158 8.16 -14.59 5.95
N GLY A 159 9.43 -14.90 5.71
CA GLY A 159 9.93 -15.41 4.43
C GLY A 159 10.27 -14.38 3.38
N VAL A 160 10.03 -13.10 3.64
CA VAL A 160 10.34 -12.01 2.71
C VAL A 160 11.84 -11.71 2.72
N ARG A 161 12.39 -11.46 1.55
CA ARG A 161 13.79 -11.01 1.40
C ARG A 161 13.86 -9.50 1.34
N VAL A 162 14.74 -8.92 2.14
CA VAL A 162 15.02 -7.50 2.14
C VAL A 162 16.53 -7.24 2.12
N MET A 163 16.92 -6.07 1.66
CA MET A 163 18.29 -5.62 1.75
C MET A 163 18.48 -4.87 3.06
N VAL A 164 19.51 -5.24 3.82
CA VAL A 164 19.81 -4.65 5.13
C VAL A 164 21.24 -4.11 5.17
N PRO A 165 21.55 -3.14 6.05
CA PRO A 165 22.92 -2.68 6.25
C PRO A 165 23.84 -3.81 6.71
N PRO A 166 25.16 -3.70 6.44
CA PRO A 166 26.13 -4.75 6.80
C PRO A 166 26.23 -5.08 8.29
N PHE A 167 25.87 -4.14 9.16
CA PHE A 167 25.94 -4.30 10.61
C PHE A 167 24.77 -5.09 11.21
N VAL A 168 23.74 -5.40 10.41
CA VAL A 168 22.58 -6.16 10.89
C VAL A 168 22.88 -7.65 10.82
N GLY A 169 22.61 -8.39 11.91
CA GLY A 169 22.88 -9.82 12.01
C GLY A 169 21.64 -10.67 12.21
N GLU A 170 21.82 -11.99 12.14
CA GLU A 170 20.76 -12.97 12.42
C GLU A 170 20.24 -12.79 13.86
N GLY A 171 18.94 -13.00 14.04
CA GLY A 171 18.27 -12.88 15.34
C GLY A 171 17.93 -11.46 15.75
N GLU A 172 18.39 -10.47 15.02
CA GLU A 172 18.04 -9.07 15.29
C GLU A 172 16.64 -8.75 14.77
N ASP A 173 15.94 -7.87 15.49
CA ASP A 173 14.67 -7.31 15.06
C ASP A 173 14.90 -6.01 14.30
N ILE A 174 14.24 -5.85 13.19
CA ILE A 174 14.29 -4.65 12.37
C ILE A 174 12.89 -4.11 12.12
N ILE A 175 12.82 -2.84 11.78
CA ILE A 175 11.59 -2.19 11.34
C ILE A 175 11.61 -2.12 9.82
N VAL A 176 10.54 -2.62 9.20
CA VAL A 176 10.35 -2.65 7.75
C VAL A 176 9.20 -1.74 7.38
N ASN A 177 9.38 -0.94 6.34
CA ASN A 177 8.31 -0.16 5.74
C ASN A 177 7.47 -1.08 4.86
N THR A 178 6.19 -1.24 5.19
CA THR A 178 5.30 -2.16 4.48
C THR A 178 4.88 -1.68 3.11
N GLU A 179 4.94 -0.37 2.83
CA GLU A 179 4.62 0.16 1.50
C GLU A 179 5.71 -0.13 0.49
N THR A 180 6.98 0.07 0.87
CA THR A 180 8.13 -0.17 0.02
C THR A 180 8.71 -1.57 0.17
N MET A 181 8.35 -2.27 1.25
CA MET A 181 8.91 -3.57 1.65
C MET A 181 10.42 -3.52 1.87
N GLU A 182 10.90 -2.41 2.41
CA GLU A 182 12.31 -2.14 2.61
C GLU A 182 12.65 -1.95 4.09
N TYR A 183 13.89 -2.25 4.43
CA TYR A 183 14.46 -1.95 5.74
C TYR A 183 14.33 -0.44 6.04
N SER A 184 13.86 -0.11 7.23
CA SER A 184 13.77 1.26 7.70
C SER A 184 14.83 1.56 8.77
N GLU A 185 14.83 0.78 9.83
CA GLU A 185 15.74 0.99 10.96
C GLU A 185 15.81 -0.26 11.84
N ARG A 186 16.76 -0.31 12.76
CA ARG A 186 16.77 -1.32 13.82
C ARG A 186 15.59 -1.07 14.78
N ALA A 187 15.02 -2.15 15.26
CA ALA A 187 13.95 -2.06 16.27
C ALA A 187 14.48 -1.65 17.63
#